data_b11a2bc28d268fad2b39a1679d36a2b2
#
_entry.id   b11a2bc28d268fad2b39a1679d36a2b2
#
_cell.length_a   1.000
_cell.length_b   1.000
_cell.length_c   1.000
_cell.angle_alpha   90.00
_cell.angle_beta   90.00
_cell.angle_gamma   90.00
#
_symmetry.space_group_name_H-M   'P 1'
#
loop_
_entity.id
_entity.type
_entity.pdbx_description
1 polymer ?
#
loop_
_entity_poly.entity_id
_entity_poly.type
_entity_poly.pdbx_seq_one_letter_code
_entity_poly.pdbx_strand_id
1 'polypeptide(L)'
;MCIRRAKEEDAEAIGRILYEVHAVHSAIRPDLFLPGRRKYDEAQVKELIQRTPVLVAEDESAVLGYAVCFLQETEGGSMAAHKTLYLDDLCVDETSRKQGVGHALFAAVEALAREQGCYDLTLNVWEGNDAARAFYDHLGMKPLKTYLEKVL
;
A
#
# COMPACT_ATOMS: atom_id res chain seq x y z
N MET A 1 9.06 -10.07 14.85
CA MET A 1 8.23 -9.58 13.70
C MET A 1 8.37 -10.54 12.51
N CYS A 2 7.27 -10.91 11.89
CA CYS A 2 7.20 -11.79 10.71
C CYS A 2 6.33 -11.11 9.63
N ILE A 3 6.70 -11.26 8.36
CA ILE A 3 5.87 -10.85 7.22
C ILE A 3 5.23 -12.12 6.63
N ARG A 4 3.92 -12.11 6.47
CA ARG A 4 3.16 -13.23 5.93
C ARG A 4 1.98 -12.75 5.06
N ARG A 5 1.38 -13.68 4.34
CA ARG A 5 0.08 -13.43 3.69
C ARG A 5 -0.98 -13.17 4.75
N ALA A 6 -1.83 -12.18 4.47
CA ALA A 6 -2.99 -11.88 5.32
C ALA A 6 -4.00 -13.03 5.26
N LYS A 7 -4.71 -13.22 6.36
CA LYS A 7 -5.86 -14.13 6.51
C LYS A 7 -7.12 -13.32 6.80
N GLU A 8 -8.28 -13.91 6.64
CA GLU A 8 -9.56 -13.21 6.90
C GLU A 8 -9.65 -12.63 8.31
N GLU A 9 -9.06 -13.30 9.30
CA GLU A 9 -8.99 -12.83 10.68
C GLU A 9 -8.21 -11.53 10.89
N ASP A 10 -7.34 -11.16 9.93
CA ASP A 10 -6.58 -9.91 9.96
C ASP A 10 -7.41 -8.69 9.51
N ALA A 11 -8.59 -8.92 8.92
CA ALA A 11 -9.38 -7.87 8.30
C ALA A 11 -9.78 -6.75 9.27
N GLU A 12 -10.08 -7.08 10.51
CA GLU A 12 -10.41 -6.09 11.55
C GLU A 12 -9.20 -5.18 11.85
N ALA A 13 -8.03 -5.77 12.06
CA ALA A 13 -6.80 -5.03 12.35
C ALA A 13 -6.38 -4.15 11.15
N ILE A 14 -6.44 -4.67 9.93
CA ILE A 14 -6.20 -3.90 8.70
C ILE A 14 -7.19 -2.74 8.61
N GLY A 15 -8.47 -2.99 8.88
CA GLY A 15 -9.52 -1.97 8.87
C GLY A 15 -9.25 -0.82 9.86
N ARG A 16 -8.71 -1.13 11.04
CA ARG A 16 -8.29 -0.13 12.02
C ARG A 16 -7.17 0.76 11.49
N ILE A 17 -6.13 0.16 10.90
CA ILE A 17 -5.00 0.91 10.35
C ILE A 17 -5.42 1.73 9.12
N LEU A 18 -6.41 1.26 8.34
CA LEU A 18 -6.99 2.03 7.23
C LEU A 18 -7.61 3.37 7.66
N TYR A 19 -8.18 3.46 8.85
CA TYR A 19 -8.65 4.74 9.39
C TYR A 19 -7.51 5.71 9.66
N GLU A 20 -6.36 5.21 10.14
CA GLU A 20 -5.19 6.04 10.44
C GLU A 20 -4.61 6.67 9.16
N VAL A 21 -4.45 5.89 8.09
CA VAL A 21 -3.93 6.41 6.82
C VAL A 21 -4.93 7.35 6.14
N HIS A 22 -6.23 7.06 6.25
CA HIS A 22 -7.26 7.96 5.71
C HIS A 22 -7.24 9.33 6.41
N ALA A 23 -6.95 9.39 7.70
CA ALA A 23 -6.82 10.66 8.42
C ALA A 23 -5.67 11.52 7.86
N VAL A 24 -4.56 10.91 7.44
CA VAL A 24 -3.46 11.61 6.76
C VAL A 24 -3.92 12.22 5.44
N HIS A 25 -4.62 11.44 4.61
CA HIS A 25 -5.15 11.91 3.32
C HIS A 25 -6.20 13.01 3.51
N SER A 26 -7.08 12.87 4.49
CA SER A 26 -8.09 13.87 4.83
C SER A 26 -7.48 15.20 5.29
N ALA A 27 -6.35 15.16 6.00
CA ALA A 27 -5.62 16.37 6.38
C ALA A 27 -4.97 17.09 5.19
N ILE A 28 -4.51 16.33 4.18
CA ILE A 28 -3.88 16.89 2.96
C ILE A 28 -4.94 17.42 1.98
N ARG A 29 -6.01 16.65 1.76
CA ARG A 29 -7.07 16.97 0.79
C ARG A 29 -8.46 16.78 1.42
N PRO A 30 -8.86 17.69 2.35
CA PRO A 30 -10.16 17.61 3.02
C PRO A 30 -11.35 17.80 2.06
N ASP A 31 -11.12 18.36 0.89
CA ASP A 31 -12.08 18.48 -0.21
C ASP A 31 -12.36 17.14 -0.92
N LEU A 32 -11.43 16.19 -0.89
CA LEU A 32 -11.55 14.88 -1.55
C LEU A 32 -11.78 13.73 -0.55
N PHE A 33 -11.15 13.80 0.62
CA PHE A 33 -11.22 12.74 1.63
C PHE A 33 -12.07 13.17 2.82
N LEU A 34 -13.24 12.60 2.95
CA LEU A 34 -14.16 12.87 4.05
C LEU A 34 -13.59 12.27 5.36
N PRO A 35 -13.51 13.05 6.45
CA PRO A 35 -12.98 12.56 7.72
C PRO A 35 -13.82 11.42 8.30
N GLY A 36 -13.18 10.55 9.10
CA GLY A 36 -13.83 9.44 9.79
C GLY A 36 -14.26 8.29 8.87
N ARG A 37 -13.68 8.20 7.67
CA ARG A 37 -13.92 7.11 6.72
C ARG A 37 -12.64 6.29 6.51
N ARG A 38 -12.76 5.22 5.75
CA ARG A 38 -11.64 4.37 5.32
C ARG A 38 -11.83 3.91 3.88
N LYS A 39 -10.72 3.59 3.21
CA LYS A 39 -10.70 3.19 1.79
C LYS A 39 -11.51 1.91 1.53
N TYR A 40 -11.39 0.93 2.41
CA TYR A 40 -12.05 -0.38 2.32
C TYR A 40 -12.78 -0.68 3.63
N ASP A 41 -14.00 -1.18 3.55
CA ASP A 41 -14.68 -1.76 4.70
C ASP A 41 -14.17 -3.19 4.99
N GLU A 42 -14.61 -3.81 6.08
CA GLU A 42 -14.13 -5.14 6.48
C GLU A 42 -14.45 -6.22 5.44
N ALA A 43 -15.62 -6.16 4.83
CA ALA A 43 -16.01 -7.13 3.78
C ALA A 43 -15.12 -6.97 2.54
N GLN A 44 -14.82 -5.74 2.14
CA GLN A 44 -13.90 -5.45 1.03
C GLN A 44 -12.47 -5.89 1.35
N VAL A 45 -12.00 -5.72 2.59
CA VAL A 45 -10.68 -6.23 3.00
C VAL A 45 -10.63 -7.76 2.90
N LYS A 46 -11.64 -8.47 3.36
CA LYS A 46 -11.72 -9.94 3.23
C LYS A 46 -11.71 -10.38 1.77
N GLU A 47 -12.44 -9.67 0.90
CA GLU A 47 -12.43 -9.94 -0.53
C GLU A 47 -11.04 -9.71 -1.16
N LEU A 48 -10.35 -8.63 -0.80
CA LEU A 48 -8.97 -8.36 -1.24
C LEU A 48 -8.02 -9.47 -0.81
N ILE A 49 -8.11 -9.94 0.43
CA ILE A 49 -7.28 -11.03 0.95
C ILE A 49 -7.43 -12.31 0.11
N GLN A 50 -8.63 -12.60 -0.38
CA GLN A 50 -8.90 -13.78 -1.20
C GLN A 50 -8.42 -13.63 -2.65
N ARG A 51 -8.46 -12.41 -3.21
CA ARG A 51 -8.27 -12.17 -4.65
C ARG A 51 -6.92 -11.61 -5.03
N THR A 52 -6.23 -10.96 -4.12
CA THR A 52 -5.00 -10.24 -4.43
C THR A 52 -3.95 -10.43 -3.33
N PRO A 53 -2.66 -10.17 -3.61
CA PRO A 53 -1.64 -10.22 -2.58
C PRO A 53 -1.86 -9.16 -1.49
N VAL A 54 -2.24 -9.61 -0.31
CA VAL A 54 -2.25 -8.79 0.91
C VAL A 54 -1.24 -9.38 1.88
N LEU A 55 -0.30 -8.56 2.33
CA LEU A 55 0.72 -8.92 3.32
C LEU A 55 0.46 -8.22 4.64
N VAL A 56 0.79 -8.86 5.73
CA VAL A 56 0.79 -8.28 7.06
C VAL A 56 2.14 -8.46 7.74
N ALA A 57 2.53 -7.46 8.51
CA ALA A 57 3.60 -7.58 9.49
C ALA A 57 2.98 -7.93 10.84
N GLU A 58 3.43 -9.00 11.45
CA GLU A 58 2.88 -9.53 12.69
C GLU A 58 3.98 -9.69 13.75
N ASP A 59 3.64 -9.38 14.98
CA ASP A 59 4.48 -9.66 16.15
C ASP A 59 3.58 -10.08 17.32
N GLU A 60 3.91 -11.20 17.98
CA GLU A 60 3.14 -11.74 19.11
C GLU A 60 1.61 -11.74 18.88
N SER A 61 1.17 -12.09 17.66
CA SER A 61 -0.21 -12.11 17.21
C SER A 61 -0.88 -10.74 17.02
N ALA A 62 -0.12 -9.65 17.06
CA ALA A 62 -0.61 -8.32 16.72
C ALA A 62 -0.19 -7.94 15.29
N VAL A 63 -1.13 -7.44 14.49
CA VAL A 63 -0.85 -6.86 13.16
C VAL A 63 -0.30 -5.45 13.37
N LEU A 64 0.95 -5.26 12.96
CA LEU A 64 1.70 -4.00 13.06
C LEU A 64 1.58 -3.11 11.81
N GLY A 65 1.17 -3.70 10.70
CA GLY A 65 1.04 -3.02 9.42
C GLY A 65 0.65 -3.99 8.33
N TYR A 66 0.30 -3.45 7.16
CA TYR A 66 -0.13 -4.24 6.01
C TYR A 66 0.34 -3.61 4.69
N ALA A 67 0.28 -4.41 3.63
CA ALA A 67 0.44 -3.97 2.24
C ALA A 67 -0.60 -4.66 1.36
N VAL A 68 -1.29 -3.88 0.51
CA VAL A 68 -2.22 -4.38 -0.51
C VAL A 68 -1.59 -4.18 -1.87
N CYS A 69 -1.50 -5.25 -2.67
CA CYS A 69 -0.88 -5.21 -3.98
C CYS A 69 -1.85 -5.73 -5.05
N PHE A 70 -1.69 -5.22 -6.28
CA PHE A 70 -2.39 -5.70 -7.47
C PHE A 70 -1.39 -6.06 -8.55
N LEU A 71 -1.50 -7.27 -9.09
CA LEU A 71 -0.75 -7.65 -10.27
C LEU A 71 -1.44 -7.08 -11.51
N GLN A 72 -0.71 -6.30 -12.31
CA GLN A 72 -1.19 -5.69 -13.54
C GLN A 72 -0.38 -6.23 -14.72
N GLU A 73 -1.06 -6.59 -15.80
CA GLU A 73 -0.43 -7.06 -17.03
C GLU A 73 -0.76 -6.12 -18.19
N THR A 74 0.29 -5.68 -18.90
CA THR A 74 0.18 -4.94 -20.14
C THR A 74 0.51 -5.89 -21.26
N GLU A 75 -0.48 -6.15 -22.15
CA GLU A 75 -0.34 -7.14 -23.22
C GLU A 75 0.49 -6.66 -24.43
N GLY A 76 0.83 -5.39 -24.45
CA GLY A 76 1.56 -4.78 -25.57
C GLY A 76 0.69 -3.80 -26.35
N GLY A 77 1.10 -3.46 -27.58
CA GLY A 77 0.49 -2.42 -28.39
C GLY A 77 1.45 -1.24 -28.54
N SER A 78 1.07 -0.05 -28.09
CA SER A 78 1.98 1.12 -28.05
C SER A 78 3.03 1.02 -26.94
N MET A 79 2.82 0.17 -25.96
CA MET A 79 3.78 -0.14 -24.89
C MET A 79 4.28 -1.57 -25.02
N ALA A 80 5.49 -1.84 -24.58
CA ALA A 80 6.01 -3.19 -24.48
C ALA A 80 5.17 -4.02 -23.47
N ALA A 81 4.94 -5.29 -23.78
CA ALA A 81 4.27 -6.21 -22.87
C ALA A 81 5.11 -6.39 -21.60
N HIS A 82 4.51 -6.20 -20.43
CA HIS A 82 5.17 -6.34 -19.13
C HIS A 82 4.17 -6.56 -17.99
N LYS A 83 4.68 -7.03 -16.88
CA LYS A 83 3.95 -7.13 -15.61
C LYS A 83 4.41 -6.05 -14.66
N THR A 84 3.47 -5.50 -13.93
CA THR A 84 3.71 -4.53 -12.86
C THR A 84 3.06 -5.02 -11.58
N LEU A 85 3.76 -4.96 -10.46
CA LEU A 85 3.12 -5.07 -9.16
C LEU A 85 2.78 -3.67 -8.68
N TYR A 86 1.50 -3.35 -8.60
CA TYR A 86 1.01 -2.09 -8.08
C TYR A 86 0.78 -2.20 -6.57
N LEU A 87 1.53 -1.43 -5.79
CA LEU A 87 1.34 -1.30 -4.35
C LEU A 87 0.24 -0.25 -4.12
N ASP A 88 -0.96 -0.73 -3.87
CA ASP A 88 -2.14 0.12 -3.67
C ASP A 88 -2.12 0.83 -2.32
N ASP A 89 -1.65 0.14 -1.29
CA ASP A 89 -1.60 0.66 0.07
C ASP A 89 -0.50 -0.04 0.88
N LEU A 90 0.24 0.72 1.66
CA LEU A 90 1.18 0.25 2.68
C LEU A 90 1.07 1.15 3.89
N CYS A 91 0.67 0.58 4.99
CA CYS A 91 0.51 1.35 6.22
C CYS A 91 1.03 0.58 7.44
N VAL A 92 1.58 1.33 8.38
CA VAL A 92 2.07 0.84 9.66
C VAL A 92 1.25 1.48 10.76
N ASP A 93 0.76 0.65 11.68
CA ASP A 93 0.08 1.08 12.90
C ASP A 93 0.88 2.20 13.59
N GLU A 94 0.20 3.25 14.03
CA GLU A 94 0.84 4.44 14.59
C GLU A 94 1.82 4.12 15.72
N THR A 95 1.46 3.18 16.59
CA THR A 95 2.29 2.76 17.73
C THR A 95 3.51 1.93 17.33
N SER A 96 3.53 1.39 16.11
CA SER A 96 4.58 0.51 15.57
C SER A 96 5.50 1.19 14.56
N ARG A 97 5.30 2.49 14.32
CA ARG A 97 6.13 3.29 13.41
C ARG A 97 7.57 3.43 13.92
N LYS A 98 8.51 3.68 13.00
CA LYS A 98 9.95 3.84 13.27
C LYS A 98 10.64 2.60 13.85
N GLN A 99 10.01 1.43 13.77
CA GLN A 99 10.55 0.14 14.20
C GLN A 99 10.96 -0.76 13.02
N GLY A 100 11.07 -0.20 11.82
CA GLY A 100 11.46 -0.97 10.62
C GLY A 100 10.32 -1.74 9.95
N VAL A 101 9.08 -1.68 10.47
CA VAL A 101 7.93 -2.42 9.94
C VAL A 101 7.66 -2.10 8.48
N GLY A 102 7.63 -0.81 8.12
CA GLY A 102 7.41 -0.37 6.74
C GLY A 102 8.50 -0.87 5.78
N HIS A 103 9.76 -0.86 6.21
CA HIS A 103 10.88 -1.38 5.41
C HIS A 103 10.74 -2.89 5.18
N ALA A 104 10.38 -3.64 6.21
CA ALA A 104 10.18 -5.08 6.10
C ALA A 104 9.01 -5.43 5.17
N LEU A 105 7.89 -4.72 5.27
CA LEU A 105 6.75 -4.87 4.36
C LEU A 105 7.15 -4.55 2.91
N PHE A 106 7.82 -3.44 2.68
CA PHE A 106 8.25 -3.05 1.33
C PHE A 106 9.24 -4.06 0.74
N ALA A 107 10.21 -4.54 1.50
CA ALA A 107 11.13 -5.58 1.06
C ALA A 107 10.41 -6.87 0.66
N ALA A 108 9.37 -7.26 1.40
CA ALA A 108 8.54 -8.41 1.06
C ALA A 108 7.71 -8.18 -0.22
N VAL A 109 7.21 -6.96 -0.43
CA VAL A 109 6.53 -6.56 -1.67
C VAL A 109 7.48 -6.60 -2.87
N GLU A 110 8.71 -6.11 -2.74
CA GLU A 110 9.73 -6.24 -3.79
C GLU A 110 10.08 -7.69 -4.11
N ALA A 111 10.24 -8.53 -3.08
CA ALA A 111 10.49 -9.95 -3.27
C ALA A 111 9.34 -10.62 -4.04
N LEU A 112 8.10 -10.32 -3.65
CA LEU A 112 6.91 -10.78 -4.35
C LEU A 112 6.88 -10.35 -5.81
N ALA A 113 7.20 -9.07 -6.10
CA ALA A 113 7.24 -8.57 -7.47
C ALA A 113 8.25 -9.35 -8.34
N ARG A 114 9.44 -9.62 -7.80
CA ARG A 114 10.47 -10.43 -8.49
C ARG A 114 10.02 -11.87 -8.69
N GLU A 115 9.42 -12.48 -7.68
CA GLU A 115 8.89 -13.85 -7.75
C GLU A 115 7.79 -13.99 -8.80
N GLN A 116 6.94 -12.96 -8.97
CA GLN A 116 5.89 -12.92 -9.98
C GLN A 116 6.40 -12.55 -11.38
N GLY A 117 7.69 -12.30 -11.55
CA GLY A 117 8.28 -11.91 -12.83
C GLY A 117 7.89 -10.49 -13.28
N CYS A 118 7.61 -9.59 -12.35
CA CYS A 118 7.29 -8.21 -12.66
C CYS A 118 8.52 -7.46 -13.16
N TYR A 119 8.31 -6.60 -14.17
CA TYR A 119 9.31 -5.67 -14.66
C TYR A 119 9.55 -4.54 -13.65
N ASP A 120 8.48 -4.04 -13.04
CA ASP A 120 8.52 -2.95 -12.09
C ASP A 120 7.53 -3.12 -10.93
N LEU A 121 7.73 -2.29 -9.92
CA LEU A 121 6.86 -2.07 -8.78
C LEU A 121 6.47 -0.59 -8.79
N THR A 122 5.18 -0.30 -8.79
CA THR A 122 4.67 1.07 -8.85
C THR A 122 3.74 1.38 -7.67
N LEU A 123 3.64 2.65 -7.34
CA LEU A 123 2.70 3.16 -6.34
C LEU A 123 2.38 4.63 -6.60
N ASN A 124 1.38 5.16 -5.94
CA ASN A 124 1.06 6.58 -5.94
C ASN A 124 1.29 7.19 -4.55
N VAL A 125 1.81 8.40 -4.52
CA VAL A 125 1.92 9.22 -3.31
C VAL A 125 1.19 10.53 -3.55
N TRP A 126 0.29 10.91 -2.64
CA TRP A 126 -0.39 12.21 -2.71
C TRP A 126 0.61 13.35 -2.50
N GLU A 127 0.50 14.38 -3.34
CA GLU A 127 1.25 15.63 -3.12
C GLU A 127 0.89 16.21 -1.74
N GLY A 128 1.91 16.56 -0.95
CA GLY A 128 1.74 16.98 0.45
C GLY A 128 1.96 15.86 1.48
N ASN A 129 2.01 14.59 1.06
CA ASN A 129 2.43 13.49 1.93
C ASN A 129 3.95 13.34 1.91
N ASP A 130 4.64 14.30 2.51
CA ASP A 130 6.10 14.40 2.46
C ASP A 130 6.78 13.21 3.18
N ALA A 131 6.16 12.70 4.23
CA ALA A 131 6.68 11.54 4.95
C ALA A 131 6.68 10.27 4.10
N ALA A 132 5.59 9.99 3.38
CA ALA A 132 5.52 8.86 2.45
C ALA A 132 6.50 9.08 1.29
N ARG A 133 6.59 10.28 0.74
CA ARG A 133 7.52 10.60 -0.34
C ARG A 133 8.96 10.33 0.08
N ALA A 134 9.40 10.84 1.23
CA ALA A 134 10.75 10.61 1.75
C ALA A 134 11.02 9.13 2.00
N PHE A 135 10.03 8.39 2.52
CA PHE A 135 10.13 6.95 2.74
C PHE A 135 10.42 6.19 1.44
N TYR A 136 9.65 6.44 0.39
CA TYR A 136 9.82 5.75 -0.90
C TYR A 136 11.07 6.22 -1.66
N ASP A 137 11.43 7.49 -1.58
CA ASP A 137 12.69 8.00 -2.16
C ASP A 137 13.90 7.29 -1.53
N HIS A 138 13.87 7.04 -0.21
CA HIS A 138 14.93 6.31 0.51
C HIS A 138 15.03 4.83 0.11
N LEU A 139 13.92 4.25 -0.33
CA LEU A 139 13.85 2.88 -0.86
C LEU A 139 14.22 2.78 -2.36
N GLY A 140 14.61 3.88 -2.98
CA GLY A 140 15.06 3.92 -4.37
C GLY A 140 13.93 4.08 -5.39
N MET A 141 12.70 4.35 -4.96
CA MET A 141 11.60 4.68 -5.87
C MET A 141 11.87 6.02 -6.56
N LYS A 142 11.50 6.11 -7.83
CA LYS A 142 11.68 7.33 -8.64
C LYS A 142 10.37 7.73 -9.29
N PRO A 143 10.14 9.02 -9.56
CA PRO A 143 8.95 9.47 -10.30
C PRO A 143 8.86 8.77 -11.66
N LEU A 144 7.72 8.11 -11.91
CA LEU A 144 7.44 7.48 -13.20
C LEU A 144 6.70 8.43 -14.13
N LYS A 145 5.69 9.11 -13.61
CA LYS A 145 4.89 10.12 -14.33
C LYS A 145 4.30 11.11 -13.33
N THR A 146 3.86 12.26 -13.84
CA THR A 146 3.16 13.26 -13.02
C THR A 146 1.69 13.30 -13.41
N TYR A 147 0.82 13.23 -12.41
CA TYR A 147 -0.63 13.36 -12.53
C TYR A 147 -1.03 14.74 -12.04
N LEU A 148 -1.63 15.54 -12.91
CA LEU A 148 -1.94 16.95 -12.65
C LEU A 148 -3.45 17.16 -12.53
N GLU A 149 -3.84 18.11 -11.67
CA GLU A 149 -5.23 18.51 -11.44
C GLU A 149 -5.38 20.01 -11.66
N LYS A 150 -6.54 20.41 -12.16
CA LYS A 150 -7.03 21.78 -12.12
C LYS A 150 -8.47 21.77 -11.60
N VAL A 151 -8.66 22.29 -10.39
CA VAL A 151 -10.02 22.45 -9.83
C VAL A 151 -10.73 23.56 -10.60
N LEU A 152 -11.98 23.31 -11.02
CA LEU A 152 -12.81 24.22 -11.82
C LEU A 152 -13.79 25.03 -10.98
#